data_8f3fd173ff66a98df19865438389b80e
#
_entry.id   8f3fd173ff66a98df19865438389b80e
#
_cell.length_a   1.000
_cell.length_b   1.000
_cell.length_c   1.000
_cell.angle_alpha   90.00
_cell.angle_beta   90.00
_cell.angle_gamma   90.00
#
_symmetry.space_group_name_H-M   'P 1'
#
loop_
_entity.id
_entity.type
_entity.pdbx_description
1 polymer ?
#
loop_
_entity_poly.entity_id
_entity_poly.type
_entity_poly.pdbx_seq_one_letter_code
_entity_poly.pdbx_strand_id
1 'polypeptide(L)'
;MDETGSAMNRRILAGVAAALPILFLGVFLLYPIARILALGLAPIIGRGGSGVMGLRKLLGDTGAGRLLLASAGQAFLSTLLTLAVGLPASYVFARFDFPAKAVLRALLAIPFVLPTVVVGSAFVALVGSGGLAERLAGVNIVRTLPAVLLAHVFYNVSIVVRIVGGSWANLDPRLGESARMLGAGRLRSFLRVTLRLLLPSLAASALLVFAFCFTSFGVILVLGGPRIGTLETEIYRQAVYALNLPAAALLSALQLLVAGLMMLAYSRLSARAAVVLRLTPGSVTRRTPRGPGEWGLVALCGLGLTAGLMLPLAVLAVGSVTTPTGISLQYWTSLFRNVRNSIFYVSPVAAAMNSLAFSGLTVVLSLALGIPAAYLVTRSRKGTLSTGAAELLFLLPLGTSAVTLGFGYIISLGSPPLDLRGSVLLIPIAHALVALPLVVRSLVGPLRSIEPGLRESAALLGADPARVRLRIDLPILRRAFLSAAAFAFTVSLGEFAATALLTRPELATIPVVIYGFLTQPGDLNRGQAMAMSVVLMAACGLGVAAIERWRPSGAPSEVF
;
A
#
# COMPACT_ATOMS: atom_id res chain seq x y z
N MET A 1 -11.66 -5.45 51.25
CA MET A 1 -11.78 -6.66 50.38
C MET A 1 -11.98 -6.36 48.88
N ASP A 2 -12.02 -5.10 48.44
CA ASP A 2 -12.32 -4.75 47.04
C ASP A 2 -11.11 -4.50 46.13
N GLU A 3 -9.90 -4.32 46.67
CA GLU A 3 -8.73 -4.00 45.85
C GLU A 3 -8.18 -5.21 45.07
N THR A 4 -8.27 -6.42 45.65
CA THR A 4 -7.80 -7.65 44.99
C THR A 4 -8.69 -8.05 43.81
N GLY A 5 -10.00 -7.86 43.92
CA GLY A 5 -10.97 -8.09 42.82
C GLY A 5 -10.78 -7.11 41.67
N SER A 6 -10.52 -5.84 41.99
CA SER A 6 -10.26 -4.82 40.96
C SER A 6 -8.92 -5.03 40.22
N ALA A 7 -7.89 -5.51 40.90
CA ALA A 7 -6.60 -5.83 40.31
C ALA A 7 -6.67 -7.07 39.40
N MET A 8 -7.46 -8.09 39.80
CA MET A 8 -7.67 -9.30 38.99
C MET A 8 -8.47 -9.01 37.72
N ASN A 9 -9.57 -8.25 37.83
CA ASN A 9 -10.34 -7.82 36.66
C ASN A 9 -9.52 -6.97 35.68
N ARG A 10 -8.61 -6.13 36.18
CA ARG A 10 -7.70 -5.32 35.33
C ARG A 10 -6.65 -6.17 34.61
N ARG A 11 -6.13 -7.22 35.23
CA ARG A 11 -5.20 -8.18 34.60
C ARG A 11 -5.90 -8.99 33.51
N ILE A 12 -7.13 -9.43 33.76
CA ILE A 12 -7.95 -10.17 32.80
C ILE A 12 -8.28 -9.26 31.60
N LEU A 13 -8.71 -8.02 31.80
CA LEU A 13 -8.99 -7.05 30.74
C LEU A 13 -7.74 -6.74 29.90
N ALA A 14 -6.58 -6.58 30.53
CA ALA A 14 -5.33 -6.38 29.82
C ALA A 14 -4.91 -7.63 29.01
N GLY A 15 -5.14 -8.82 29.55
CA GLY A 15 -4.92 -10.10 28.86
C GLY A 15 -5.84 -10.27 27.65
N VAL A 16 -7.13 -9.99 27.80
CA VAL A 16 -8.12 -10.03 26.70
C VAL A 16 -7.78 -9.01 25.62
N ALA A 17 -7.43 -7.77 25.99
CA ALA A 17 -7.03 -6.74 25.04
C ALA A 17 -5.77 -7.12 24.27
N ALA A 18 -4.85 -7.86 24.88
CA ALA A 18 -3.64 -8.37 24.23
C ALA A 18 -3.91 -9.58 23.33
N ALA A 19 -4.85 -10.45 23.72
CA ALA A 19 -5.22 -11.64 22.94
C ALA A 19 -6.03 -11.28 21.67
N LEU A 20 -6.83 -10.21 21.71
CA LEU A 20 -7.75 -9.84 20.65
C LEU A 20 -7.05 -9.67 19.27
N PRO A 21 -5.99 -8.87 19.10
CA PRO A 21 -5.32 -8.73 17.81
C PRO A 21 -4.61 -10.01 17.36
N ILE A 22 -4.12 -10.84 18.29
CA ILE A 22 -3.49 -12.13 17.97
C ILE A 22 -4.55 -13.11 17.46
N LEU A 23 -5.69 -13.21 18.15
CA LEU A 23 -6.81 -14.04 17.72
C LEU A 23 -7.36 -13.59 16.36
N PHE A 24 -7.48 -12.28 16.15
CA PHE A 24 -7.90 -11.72 14.86
C PHE A 24 -6.96 -12.15 13.73
N LEU A 25 -5.64 -12.03 13.92
CA LEU A 25 -4.67 -12.52 12.94
C LEU A 25 -4.73 -14.05 12.78
N GLY A 26 -4.96 -14.79 13.85
CA GLY A 26 -5.14 -16.25 13.80
C GLY A 26 -6.29 -16.66 12.89
N VAL A 27 -7.46 -16.05 13.10
CA VAL A 27 -8.70 -16.39 12.38
C VAL A 27 -8.74 -15.81 10.96
N PHE A 28 -8.34 -14.54 10.79
CA PHE A 28 -8.55 -13.82 9.54
C PHE A 28 -7.29 -13.71 8.65
N LEU A 29 -6.12 -14.14 9.14
CA LEU A 29 -4.91 -14.22 8.32
C LEU A 29 -4.39 -15.66 8.25
N LEU A 30 -4.04 -16.25 9.41
CA LEU A 30 -3.33 -17.53 9.42
C LEU A 30 -4.22 -18.70 8.99
N TYR A 31 -5.50 -18.73 9.41
CA TYR A 31 -6.43 -19.79 9.01
C TYR A 31 -6.72 -19.77 7.50
N PRO A 32 -7.04 -18.64 6.83
CA PRO A 32 -7.15 -18.58 5.37
C PRO A 32 -5.87 -18.98 4.65
N ILE A 33 -4.69 -18.55 5.12
CA ILE A 33 -3.40 -18.98 4.54
C ILE A 33 -3.22 -20.50 4.66
N ALA A 34 -3.52 -21.06 5.83
CA ALA A 34 -3.43 -22.50 6.03
C ALA A 34 -4.38 -23.28 5.09
N ARG A 35 -5.59 -22.78 4.87
CA ARG A 35 -6.54 -23.36 3.93
C ARG A 35 -6.06 -23.27 2.48
N ILE A 36 -5.46 -22.14 2.07
CA ILE A 36 -4.84 -21.98 0.75
C ILE A 36 -3.72 -23.01 0.57
N LEU A 37 -2.82 -23.12 1.54
CA LEU A 37 -1.72 -24.06 1.49
C LEU A 37 -2.20 -25.51 1.47
N ALA A 38 -3.19 -25.86 2.30
CA ALA A 38 -3.78 -27.19 2.32
C ALA A 38 -4.41 -27.56 0.97
N LEU A 39 -5.18 -26.64 0.36
CA LEU A 39 -5.83 -26.88 -0.93
C LEU A 39 -4.82 -26.89 -2.08
N GLY A 40 -3.86 -25.94 -2.10
CA GLY A 40 -2.84 -25.84 -3.15
C GLY A 40 -1.83 -26.98 -3.15
N LEU A 41 -1.52 -27.54 -1.96
CA LEU A 41 -0.61 -28.65 -1.79
C LEU A 41 -1.32 -30.02 -1.73
N ALA A 42 -2.65 -30.06 -1.72
CA ALA A 42 -3.44 -31.30 -1.72
C ALA A 42 -3.03 -32.31 -2.83
N PRO A 43 -2.70 -31.88 -4.06
CA PRO A 43 -2.22 -32.79 -5.10
C PRO A 43 -0.90 -33.49 -4.76
N ILE A 44 -0.08 -32.92 -3.86
CA ILE A 44 1.21 -33.52 -3.43
C ILE A 44 0.98 -34.54 -2.30
N ILE A 45 0.02 -34.26 -1.41
CA ILE A 45 -0.20 -35.01 -0.15
C ILE A 45 -1.18 -36.20 -0.37
N GLY A 46 -1.94 -36.18 -1.47
CA GLY A 46 -3.00 -37.16 -1.76
C GLY A 46 -2.50 -38.59 -1.87
N ARG A 47 -3.22 -39.53 -1.24
CA ARG A 47 -2.89 -40.98 -1.09
C ARG A 47 -2.90 -41.81 -2.38
N GLY A 48 -2.89 -41.21 -3.57
CA GLY A 48 -3.05 -41.92 -4.86
C GLY A 48 -1.81 -41.98 -5.78
N GLY A 49 -0.58 -41.82 -5.27
CA GLY A 49 0.65 -41.98 -6.09
C GLY A 49 0.87 -40.88 -7.16
N SER A 50 0.00 -39.88 -7.24
CA SER A 50 0.06 -38.81 -8.24
C SER A 50 0.80 -37.55 -7.73
N GLY A 51 1.36 -37.57 -6.52
CA GLY A 51 1.85 -36.40 -5.80
C GLY A 51 2.67 -35.39 -6.63
N VAL A 52 3.86 -35.79 -7.08
CA VAL A 52 4.73 -34.94 -7.91
C VAL A 52 4.17 -34.77 -9.33
N MET A 53 3.54 -35.82 -9.87
CA MET A 53 2.97 -35.82 -11.22
C MET A 53 1.70 -34.97 -11.30
N GLY A 54 0.84 -35.01 -10.27
CA GLY A 54 -0.33 -34.14 -10.13
C GLY A 54 0.04 -32.67 -10.01
N LEU A 55 1.06 -32.36 -9.19
CA LEU A 55 1.60 -30.99 -9.08
C LEU A 55 2.19 -30.53 -10.42
N ARG A 56 3.01 -31.36 -11.08
CA ARG A 56 3.61 -31.00 -12.38
C ARG A 56 2.55 -30.75 -13.45
N LYS A 57 1.49 -31.57 -13.48
CA LYS A 57 0.35 -31.35 -14.37
C LYS A 57 -0.36 -30.04 -14.06
N LEU A 58 -0.71 -29.76 -12.80
CA LEU A 58 -1.39 -28.55 -12.39
C LEU A 58 -0.53 -27.30 -12.66
N LEU A 59 0.77 -27.35 -12.41
CA LEU A 59 1.73 -26.28 -12.76
C LEU A 59 1.82 -26.06 -14.27
N GLY A 60 1.77 -27.14 -15.06
CA GLY A 60 1.75 -27.07 -16.52
C GLY A 60 0.45 -26.48 -17.06
N ASP A 61 -0.68 -26.99 -16.60
CA ASP A 61 -2.02 -26.57 -17.04
C ASP A 61 -2.31 -25.09 -16.68
N THR A 62 -1.81 -24.64 -15.53
CA THR A 62 -1.94 -23.22 -15.12
C THR A 62 -0.92 -22.30 -15.78
N GLY A 63 0.14 -22.84 -16.37
CA GLY A 63 1.26 -22.04 -16.87
C GLY A 63 1.98 -21.25 -15.77
N ALA A 64 2.01 -21.76 -14.53
CA ALA A 64 2.49 -21.06 -13.34
C ALA A 64 3.91 -20.50 -13.50
N GLY A 65 4.82 -21.24 -14.17
CA GLY A 65 6.18 -20.75 -14.46
C GLY A 65 6.19 -19.52 -15.36
N ARG A 66 5.37 -19.50 -16.40
CA ARG A 66 5.22 -18.33 -17.30
C ARG A 66 4.63 -17.14 -16.56
N LEU A 67 3.60 -17.36 -15.73
CA LEU A 67 2.98 -16.32 -14.92
C LEU A 67 3.95 -15.74 -13.88
N LEU A 68 4.75 -16.59 -13.26
CA LEU A 68 5.79 -16.17 -12.32
C LEU A 68 6.86 -15.32 -13.03
N LEU A 69 7.34 -15.75 -14.19
CA LEU A 69 8.31 -14.99 -14.99
C LEU A 69 7.72 -13.67 -15.48
N ALA A 70 6.46 -13.63 -15.91
CA ALA A 70 5.79 -12.41 -16.32
C ALA A 70 5.63 -11.45 -15.15
N SER A 71 5.19 -11.95 -13.97
CA SER A 71 5.08 -11.14 -12.74
C SER A 71 6.44 -10.62 -12.29
N ALA A 72 7.47 -11.45 -12.28
CA ALA A 72 8.82 -11.03 -11.90
C ALA A 72 9.45 -10.08 -12.92
N GLY A 73 9.28 -10.35 -14.22
CA GLY A 73 9.83 -9.53 -15.29
C GLY A 73 9.25 -8.12 -15.33
N GLN A 74 7.91 -8.00 -15.26
CA GLN A 74 7.27 -6.68 -15.20
C GLN A 74 7.63 -5.93 -13.91
N ALA A 75 7.70 -6.61 -12.75
CA ALA A 75 8.11 -6.01 -11.48
C ALA A 75 9.56 -5.53 -11.52
N PHE A 76 10.46 -6.32 -12.11
CA PHE A 76 11.86 -5.94 -12.30
C PHE A 76 12.03 -4.71 -13.20
N LEU A 77 11.36 -4.69 -14.36
CA LEU A 77 11.39 -3.54 -15.27
C LEU A 77 10.78 -2.29 -14.62
N SER A 78 9.66 -2.44 -13.91
CA SER A 78 9.04 -1.36 -13.14
C SER A 78 10.00 -0.81 -12.08
N THR A 79 10.72 -1.68 -11.38
CA THR A 79 11.70 -1.29 -10.37
C THR A 79 12.87 -0.52 -10.98
N LEU A 80 13.43 -1.01 -12.09
CA LEU A 80 14.52 -0.32 -12.80
C LEU A 80 14.11 1.08 -13.25
N LEU A 81 12.93 1.21 -13.87
CA LEU A 81 12.41 2.50 -14.32
C LEU A 81 12.13 3.43 -13.14
N THR A 82 11.55 2.91 -12.06
CA THR A 82 11.29 3.70 -10.85
C THR A 82 12.58 4.20 -10.21
N LEU A 83 13.62 3.37 -10.16
CA LEU A 83 14.94 3.78 -9.69
C LEU A 83 15.58 4.80 -10.62
N ALA A 84 15.47 4.63 -11.94
CA ALA A 84 16.03 5.56 -12.91
C ALA A 84 15.44 6.98 -12.76
N VAL A 85 14.13 7.09 -12.49
CA VAL A 85 13.45 8.38 -12.23
C VAL A 85 13.67 8.84 -10.79
N GLY A 86 13.63 7.93 -9.83
CA GLY A 86 13.67 8.25 -8.40
C GLY A 86 15.05 8.64 -7.88
N LEU A 87 16.14 8.11 -8.43
CA LEU A 87 17.51 8.42 -7.95
C LEU A 87 17.92 9.88 -8.19
N PRO A 88 17.76 10.46 -9.39
CA PRO A 88 18.02 11.89 -9.59
C PRO A 88 17.18 12.77 -8.68
N ALA A 89 15.90 12.43 -8.53
CA ALA A 89 15.00 13.12 -7.63
C ALA A 89 15.47 12.99 -6.16
N SER A 90 15.87 11.79 -5.71
CA SER A 90 16.42 11.56 -4.37
C SER A 90 17.62 12.44 -4.09
N TYR A 91 18.54 12.58 -5.06
CA TYR A 91 19.69 13.47 -4.95
C TYR A 91 19.28 14.93 -4.78
N VAL A 92 18.37 15.42 -5.63
CA VAL A 92 17.85 16.80 -5.58
C VAL A 92 17.22 17.09 -4.22
N PHE A 93 16.32 16.22 -3.75
CA PHE A 93 15.67 16.40 -2.46
C PHE A 93 16.59 16.27 -1.25
N ALA A 94 17.67 15.47 -1.36
CA ALA A 94 18.63 15.29 -0.28
C ALA A 94 19.59 16.47 -0.15
N ARG A 95 20.06 17.04 -1.27
CA ARG A 95 21.18 17.99 -1.30
C ARG A 95 20.80 19.44 -1.47
N PHE A 96 19.66 19.72 -2.10
CA PHE A 96 19.28 21.10 -2.41
C PHE A 96 18.09 21.59 -1.60
N ASP A 97 18.15 22.85 -1.17
CA ASP A 97 17.01 23.62 -0.71
C ASP A 97 16.61 24.60 -1.80
N PHE A 98 15.36 24.51 -2.26
CA PHE A 98 14.80 25.29 -3.36
C PHE A 98 13.34 25.65 -3.10
N PRO A 99 12.81 26.70 -3.74
CA PRO A 99 11.42 27.07 -3.64
C PRO A 99 10.49 25.90 -4.01
N ALA A 100 9.31 25.84 -3.39
CA ALA A 100 8.32 24.78 -3.61
C ALA A 100 8.73 23.34 -3.25
N LYS A 101 9.91 23.09 -2.64
CA LYS A 101 10.36 21.76 -2.20
C LYS A 101 9.33 21.08 -1.29
N ALA A 102 8.70 21.85 -0.38
CA ALA A 102 7.67 21.33 0.52
C ALA A 102 6.42 20.87 -0.26
N VAL A 103 6.00 21.66 -1.27
CA VAL A 103 4.88 21.32 -2.15
C VAL A 103 5.17 20.06 -2.94
N LEU A 104 6.35 19.96 -3.57
CA LEU A 104 6.76 18.77 -4.32
C LEU A 104 6.82 17.52 -3.42
N ARG A 105 7.24 17.69 -2.16
CA ARG A 105 7.24 16.58 -1.20
C ARG A 105 5.82 16.14 -0.85
N ALA A 106 4.88 17.06 -0.71
CA ALA A 106 3.47 16.75 -0.52
C ALA A 106 2.86 16.06 -1.74
N LEU A 107 3.18 16.53 -2.96
CA LEU A 107 2.74 15.89 -4.21
C LEU A 107 3.23 14.45 -4.34
N LEU A 108 4.46 14.15 -3.92
CA LEU A 108 5.00 12.78 -3.90
C LEU A 108 4.23 11.83 -2.96
N ALA A 109 3.45 12.34 -2.00
CA ALA A 109 2.63 11.51 -1.13
C ALA A 109 1.33 11.05 -1.79
N ILE A 110 0.81 11.83 -2.75
CA ILE A 110 -0.50 11.61 -3.37
C ILE A 110 -0.62 10.21 -4.02
N PRO A 111 0.31 9.77 -4.91
CA PRO A 111 0.16 8.49 -5.59
C PRO A 111 0.02 7.29 -4.66
N PHE A 112 0.73 7.32 -3.55
CA PHE A 112 0.75 6.20 -2.59
C PHE A 112 -0.62 5.94 -1.94
N VAL A 113 -1.44 6.98 -1.83
CA VAL A 113 -2.74 6.94 -1.16
C VAL A 113 -3.89 6.76 -2.15
N LEU A 114 -3.63 7.01 -3.45
CA LEU A 114 -4.66 6.87 -4.47
C LEU A 114 -5.00 5.39 -4.74
N PRO A 115 -6.29 5.05 -4.87
CA PRO A 115 -6.72 3.71 -5.25
C PRO A 115 -6.18 3.29 -6.62
N THR A 116 -5.81 2.00 -6.74
CA THR A 116 -5.22 1.46 -7.97
C THR A 116 -6.13 1.60 -9.19
N VAL A 117 -7.44 1.51 -8.99
CA VAL A 117 -8.44 1.67 -10.06
C VAL A 117 -8.55 3.13 -10.52
N VAL A 118 -8.40 4.11 -9.60
CA VAL A 118 -8.39 5.55 -9.95
C VAL A 118 -7.19 5.86 -10.84
N VAL A 119 -6.01 5.37 -10.46
CA VAL A 119 -4.81 5.55 -11.28
C VAL A 119 -4.94 4.81 -12.60
N GLY A 120 -5.49 3.58 -12.60
CA GLY A 120 -5.84 2.87 -13.82
C GLY A 120 -6.72 3.72 -14.74
N SER A 121 -7.79 4.32 -14.21
CA SER A 121 -8.69 5.22 -14.94
C SER A 121 -7.96 6.45 -15.48
N ALA A 122 -7.07 7.06 -14.68
CA ALA A 122 -6.28 8.22 -15.08
C ALA A 122 -5.34 7.89 -16.25
N PHE A 123 -4.69 6.73 -16.22
CA PHE A 123 -3.85 6.29 -17.32
C PHE A 123 -4.66 5.86 -18.56
N VAL A 124 -5.85 5.28 -18.39
CA VAL A 124 -6.78 5.05 -19.52
C VAL A 124 -7.19 6.38 -20.16
N ALA A 125 -7.46 7.42 -19.38
CA ALA A 125 -7.77 8.76 -19.88
C ALA A 125 -6.56 9.40 -20.59
N LEU A 126 -5.33 9.15 -20.09
CA LEU A 126 -4.11 9.73 -20.64
C LEU A 126 -3.65 9.02 -21.92
N VAL A 127 -3.51 7.69 -21.90
CA VAL A 127 -2.84 6.90 -22.95
C VAL A 127 -3.74 5.86 -23.62
N GLY A 128 -5.03 5.84 -23.32
CA GLY A 128 -6.01 4.92 -23.92
C GLY A 128 -6.72 5.46 -25.16
N SER A 129 -7.62 4.64 -25.70
CA SER A 129 -8.44 5.04 -26.85
C SER A 129 -9.26 6.30 -26.54
N GLY A 130 -9.17 7.31 -27.41
CA GLY A 130 -9.76 8.64 -27.18
C GLY A 130 -9.11 9.44 -26.06
N GLY A 131 -7.97 8.96 -25.53
CA GLY A 131 -7.18 9.65 -24.51
C GLY A 131 -6.34 10.80 -25.06
N LEU A 132 -5.68 11.54 -24.15
CA LEU A 132 -4.88 12.71 -24.53
C LEU A 132 -3.73 12.35 -25.49
N ALA A 133 -3.00 11.25 -25.22
CA ALA A 133 -1.87 10.83 -26.05
C ALA A 133 -2.32 10.41 -27.47
N GLU A 134 -3.46 9.76 -27.60
CA GLU A 134 -4.01 9.40 -28.91
C GLU A 134 -4.46 10.63 -29.70
N ARG A 135 -5.09 11.61 -29.03
CA ARG A 135 -5.53 12.86 -29.67
C ARG A 135 -4.36 13.74 -30.12
N LEU A 136 -3.25 13.78 -29.36
CA LEU A 136 -2.10 14.64 -29.66
C LEU A 136 -1.07 13.98 -30.56
N ALA A 137 -0.83 12.69 -30.40
CA ALA A 137 0.27 11.97 -31.04
C ALA A 137 -0.14 10.67 -31.76
N GLY A 138 -1.43 10.32 -31.79
CA GLY A 138 -1.91 9.05 -32.35
C GLY A 138 -1.48 7.81 -31.56
N VAL A 139 -1.02 7.97 -30.32
CA VAL A 139 -0.41 6.89 -29.53
C VAL A 139 -1.41 6.32 -28.52
N ASN A 140 -1.72 5.04 -28.68
CA ASN A 140 -2.51 4.27 -27.71
C ASN A 140 -1.69 3.08 -27.20
N ILE A 141 -1.35 3.12 -25.93
CA ILE A 141 -0.55 2.08 -25.28
C ILE A 141 -1.28 1.33 -24.16
N VAL A 142 -2.59 1.55 -23.96
CA VAL A 142 -3.40 0.73 -23.04
C VAL A 142 -3.41 -0.71 -23.52
N ARG A 143 -3.46 -1.65 -22.57
CA ARG A 143 -3.31 -3.11 -22.78
C ARG A 143 -1.91 -3.52 -23.25
N THR A 144 -0.90 -2.68 -22.97
CA THR A 144 0.50 -2.99 -23.23
C THR A 144 1.34 -2.84 -21.97
N LEU A 145 2.50 -3.50 -21.95
CA LEU A 145 3.45 -3.42 -20.83
C LEU A 145 3.88 -1.98 -20.50
N PRO A 146 4.19 -1.08 -21.47
CA PRO A 146 4.53 0.30 -21.16
C PRO A 146 3.50 1.06 -20.33
N ALA A 147 2.20 0.87 -20.53
CA ALA A 147 1.17 1.51 -19.72
C ALA A 147 1.24 1.07 -18.26
N VAL A 148 1.45 -0.23 -18.01
CA VAL A 148 1.62 -0.79 -16.68
C VAL A 148 2.89 -0.23 -16.02
N LEU A 149 4.02 -0.19 -16.75
CA LEU A 149 5.29 0.32 -16.25
C LEU A 149 5.20 1.80 -15.85
N LEU A 150 4.55 2.64 -16.66
CA LEU A 150 4.34 4.07 -16.35
C LEU A 150 3.49 4.24 -15.07
N ALA A 151 2.41 3.48 -14.93
CA ALA A 151 1.59 3.52 -13.72
C ALA A 151 2.35 3.03 -12.48
N HIS A 152 3.22 2.03 -12.61
CA HIS A 152 4.08 1.58 -11.53
C HIS A 152 5.12 2.61 -11.12
N VAL A 153 5.74 3.32 -12.08
CA VAL A 153 6.65 4.45 -11.78
C VAL A 153 5.89 5.55 -11.04
N PHE A 154 4.69 5.91 -11.51
CA PHE A 154 3.82 6.88 -10.85
C PHE A 154 3.59 6.55 -9.37
N TYR A 155 3.27 5.29 -9.04
CA TYR A 155 3.05 4.85 -7.67
C TYR A 155 4.31 4.85 -6.81
N ASN A 156 5.41 4.35 -7.36
CA ASN A 156 6.53 3.90 -6.55
C ASN A 156 7.70 4.90 -6.50
N VAL A 157 7.71 5.95 -7.34
CA VAL A 157 8.78 6.95 -7.33
C VAL A 157 8.94 7.62 -5.96
N SER A 158 7.84 7.82 -5.24
CA SER A 158 7.82 8.40 -3.91
C SER A 158 8.59 7.54 -2.88
N ILE A 159 8.54 6.21 -2.99
CA ILE A 159 9.24 5.27 -2.12
C ILE A 159 10.75 5.46 -2.27
N VAL A 160 11.24 5.53 -3.50
CA VAL A 160 12.67 5.73 -3.79
C VAL A 160 13.14 7.08 -3.24
N VAL A 161 12.39 8.15 -3.53
CA VAL A 161 12.74 9.50 -3.06
C VAL A 161 12.77 9.58 -1.52
N ARG A 162 11.86 8.91 -0.83
CA ARG A 162 11.81 8.90 0.64
C ARG A 162 12.92 8.06 1.25
N ILE A 163 13.08 6.79 0.84
CA ILE A 163 14.05 5.87 1.44
C ILE A 163 15.48 6.27 1.07
N VAL A 164 15.76 6.40 -0.23
CA VAL A 164 17.11 6.73 -0.69
C VAL A 164 17.45 8.18 -0.42
N GLY A 165 16.50 9.10 -0.67
CA GLY A 165 16.69 10.54 -0.40
C GLY A 165 16.88 10.83 1.08
N GLY A 166 16.13 10.15 1.98
CA GLY A 166 16.32 10.22 3.43
C GLY A 166 17.71 9.76 3.86
N SER A 167 18.13 8.59 3.39
CA SER A 167 19.49 8.07 3.64
C SER A 167 20.56 8.98 3.08
N TRP A 168 20.38 9.52 1.88
CA TRP A 168 21.32 10.44 1.23
C TRP A 168 21.43 11.77 1.98
N ALA A 169 20.33 12.31 2.50
CA ALA A 169 20.33 13.54 3.30
C ALA A 169 21.13 13.41 4.60
N ASN A 170 21.24 12.21 5.15
CA ASN A 170 21.99 11.91 6.36
C ASN A 170 23.48 11.60 6.12
N LEU A 171 23.90 11.45 4.84
CA LEU A 171 25.31 11.24 4.50
C LEU A 171 26.10 12.54 4.57
N ASP A 172 27.20 12.53 5.34
CA ASP A 172 28.13 13.67 5.40
C ASP A 172 28.78 13.92 4.02
N PRO A 173 28.61 15.11 3.41
CA PRO A 173 29.24 15.48 2.15
C PRO A 173 30.76 15.40 2.17
N ARG A 174 31.36 15.61 3.35
CA ARG A 174 32.81 15.60 3.56
C ARG A 174 33.45 14.26 3.18
N LEU A 175 32.74 13.15 3.28
CA LEU A 175 33.24 11.83 2.87
C LEU A 175 33.58 11.81 1.35
N GLY A 176 32.72 12.36 0.53
CA GLY A 176 32.96 12.49 -0.91
C GLY A 176 34.04 13.54 -1.25
N GLU A 177 34.13 14.61 -0.46
CA GLU A 177 35.13 15.65 -0.60
C GLU A 177 36.51 15.15 -0.23
N SER A 178 36.67 14.42 0.87
CA SER A 178 37.91 13.77 1.27
C SER A 178 38.42 12.79 0.22
N ALA A 179 37.54 12.00 -0.40
CA ALA A 179 37.92 11.12 -1.51
C ALA A 179 38.45 11.91 -2.72
N ARG A 180 37.90 13.09 -2.99
CA ARG A 180 38.37 13.97 -4.07
C ARG A 180 39.74 14.64 -3.74
N MET A 181 39.96 14.99 -2.48
CA MET A 181 41.26 15.49 -2.01
C MET A 181 42.36 14.44 -2.17
N LEU A 182 41.99 13.15 -2.05
CA LEU A 182 42.88 12.01 -2.32
C LEU A 182 43.02 11.66 -3.82
N GLY A 183 42.61 12.55 -4.73
CA GLY A 183 42.78 12.39 -6.19
C GLY A 183 41.67 11.61 -6.90
N ALA A 184 40.57 11.23 -6.21
CA ALA A 184 39.44 10.57 -6.87
C ALA A 184 38.63 11.57 -7.72
N GLY A 185 38.44 11.31 -9.00
CA GLY A 185 37.50 12.07 -9.84
C GLY A 185 36.07 11.99 -9.32
N ARG A 186 35.19 12.93 -9.72
CA ARG A 186 33.78 13.02 -9.26
C ARG A 186 33.02 11.69 -9.38
N LEU A 187 33.11 11.01 -10.52
CA LEU A 187 32.45 9.74 -10.76
C LEU A 187 33.01 8.63 -9.86
N ARG A 188 34.33 8.55 -9.70
CA ARG A 188 34.97 7.55 -8.84
C ARG A 188 34.61 7.75 -7.37
N SER A 189 34.57 9.00 -6.87
CA SER A 189 34.12 9.36 -5.53
C SER A 189 32.65 8.95 -5.33
N PHE A 190 31.79 9.25 -6.33
CA PHE A 190 30.38 8.84 -6.26
C PHE A 190 30.22 7.30 -6.20
N LEU A 191 30.82 6.56 -7.14
CA LEU A 191 30.64 5.10 -7.23
C LEU A 191 31.28 4.35 -6.05
N ARG A 192 32.45 4.76 -5.59
CA ARG A 192 33.20 4.03 -4.54
C ARG A 192 32.87 4.45 -3.12
N VAL A 193 32.37 5.67 -2.90
CA VAL A 193 32.05 6.19 -1.57
C VAL A 193 30.52 6.34 -1.43
N THR A 194 29.92 7.28 -2.15
CA THR A 194 28.52 7.65 -1.96
C THR A 194 27.58 6.47 -2.27
N LEU A 195 27.71 5.87 -3.45
CA LEU A 195 26.85 4.76 -3.86
C LEU A 195 27.00 3.53 -2.95
N ARG A 196 28.23 3.25 -2.50
CA ARG A 196 28.50 2.12 -1.62
C ARG A 196 27.83 2.29 -0.24
N LEU A 197 27.79 3.52 0.28
CA LEU A 197 27.09 3.85 1.52
C LEU A 197 25.56 3.85 1.35
N LEU A 198 25.07 4.21 0.16
CA LEU A 198 23.63 4.18 -0.18
C LEU A 198 23.13 2.79 -0.58
N LEU A 199 24.01 1.84 -0.89
CA LEU A 199 23.63 0.53 -1.41
C LEU A 199 22.60 -0.21 -0.55
N PRO A 200 22.68 -0.22 0.80
CA PRO A 200 21.66 -0.89 1.63
C PRO A 200 20.27 -0.24 1.50
N SER A 201 20.18 1.09 1.49
CA SER A 201 18.90 1.79 1.32
C SER A 201 18.37 1.72 -0.11
N LEU A 202 19.28 1.72 -1.10
CA LEU A 202 18.92 1.49 -2.50
C LEU A 202 18.36 0.09 -2.71
N ALA A 203 19.02 -0.94 -2.17
CA ALA A 203 18.56 -2.33 -2.25
C ALA A 203 17.24 -2.54 -1.51
N ALA A 204 17.07 -1.91 -0.33
CA ALA A 204 15.81 -1.96 0.40
C ALA A 204 14.66 -1.30 -0.37
N SER A 205 14.90 -0.10 -0.95
CA SER A 205 13.88 0.57 -1.77
C SER A 205 13.55 -0.20 -3.04
N ALA A 206 14.56 -0.76 -3.73
CA ALA A 206 14.38 -1.59 -4.91
C ALA A 206 13.51 -2.82 -4.60
N LEU A 207 13.81 -3.52 -3.50
CA LEU A 207 13.06 -4.71 -3.12
C LEU A 207 11.63 -4.40 -2.71
N LEU A 208 11.39 -3.25 -2.05
CA LEU A 208 10.05 -2.81 -1.68
C LEU A 208 9.23 -2.43 -2.93
N VAL A 209 9.82 -1.69 -3.87
CA VAL A 209 9.19 -1.35 -5.15
C VAL A 209 8.89 -2.62 -5.95
N PHE A 210 9.84 -3.56 -6.00
CA PHE A 210 9.65 -4.84 -6.66
C PHE A 210 8.49 -5.62 -6.04
N ALA A 211 8.41 -5.69 -4.71
CA ALA A 211 7.32 -6.37 -4.02
C ALA A 211 5.96 -5.76 -4.35
N PHE A 212 5.82 -4.44 -4.32
CA PHE A 212 4.56 -3.77 -4.70
C PHE A 212 4.18 -3.96 -6.17
N CYS A 213 5.17 -3.97 -7.08
CA CYS A 213 4.91 -4.23 -8.49
C CYS A 213 4.57 -5.73 -8.75
N PHE A 214 5.19 -6.64 -7.99
CA PHE A 214 4.95 -8.08 -8.11
C PHE A 214 3.55 -8.47 -7.65
N THR A 215 3.04 -7.83 -6.58
CA THR A 215 1.68 -8.03 -6.05
C THR A 215 0.67 -7.01 -6.60
N SER A 216 0.99 -6.34 -7.72
CA SER A 216 0.09 -5.37 -8.33
C SER A 216 -1.08 -6.07 -9.02
N PHE A 217 -2.30 -5.80 -8.54
CA PHE A 217 -3.53 -6.34 -9.11
C PHE A 217 -4.28 -5.30 -9.95
N GLY A 218 -4.80 -4.24 -9.30
CA GLY A 218 -5.72 -3.30 -9.93
C GLY A 218 -5.13 -2.56 -11.14
N VAL A 219 -3.84 -2.18 -11.09
CA VAL A 219 -3.15 -1.55 -12.23
C VAL A 219 -3.08 -2.50 -13.42
N ILE A 220 -2.68 -3.76 -13.18
CA ILE A 220 -2.52 -4.74 -14.25
C ILE A 220 -3.89 -5.17 -14.79
N LEU A 221 -4.88 -5.32 -13.93
CA LEU A 221 -6.24 -5.68 -14.34
C LEU A 221 -6.85 -4.62 -15.28
N VAL A 222 -6.62 -3.33 -15.01
CA VAL A 222 -7.17 -2.22 -15.80
C VAL A 222 -6.31 -1.94 -17.04
N LEU A 223 -4.98 -1.89 -16.92
CA LEU A 223 -4.07 -1.43 -17.98
C LEU A 223 -3.40 -2.55 -18.76
N GLY A 224 -3.28 -3.76 -18.19
CA GLY A 224 -2.53 -4.87 -18.80
C GLY A 224 -3.27 -5.61 -19.89
N GLY A 225 -4.59 -5.70 -19.77
CA GLY A 225 -5.42 -6.47 -20.71
C GLY A 225 -5.13 -7.98 -20.72
N PRO A 226 -5.72 -8.74 -21.68
CA PRO A 226 -5.64 -10.22 -21.68
C PRO A 226 -4.24 -10.78 -21.95
N ARG A 227 -3.34 -9.97 -22.55
CA ARG A 227 -1.98 -10.43 -22.93
C ARG A 227 -0.97 -10.36 -21.80
N ILE A 228 -1.25 -9.57 -20.76
CA ILE A 228 -0.35 -9.40 -19.62
C ILE A 228 -0.98 -10.08 -18.40
N GLY A 229 -0.84 -11.40 -18.36
CA GLY A 229 -1.24 -12.21 -17.20
C GLY A 229 -0.15 -12.20 -16.14
N THR A 230 -0.51 -11.92 -14.89
CA THR A 230 0.35 -12.08 -13.72
C THR A 230 -0.27 -13.07 -12.75
N LEU A 231 0.49 -13.49 -11.73
CA LEU A 231 -0.04 -14.39 -10.69
C LEU A 231 -1.34 -13.81 -10.07
N GLU A 232 -1.36 -12.52 -9.74
CA GLU A 232 -2.53 -11.85 -9.15
C GLU A 232 -3.77 -11.91 -10.04
N THR A 233 -3.63 -11.50 -11.30
CA THR A 233 -4.77 -11.48 -12.24
C THR A 233 -5.24 -12.89 -12.57
N GLU A 234 -4.34 -13.87 -12.59
CA GLU A 234 -4.68 -15.27 -12.84
C GLU A 234 -5.36 -15.92 -11.63
N ILE A 235 -4.91 -15.64 -10.38
CA ILE A 235 -5.61 -16.07 -9.16
C ILE A 235 -7.06 -15.57 -9.20
N TYR A 236 -7.26 -14.29 -9.51
CA TYR A 236 -8.59 -13.71 -9.64
C TYR A 236 -9.41 -14.41 -10.73
N ARG A 237 -8.83 -14.62 -11.91
CA ARG A 237 -9.50 -15.30 -13.04
C ARG A 237 -9.90 -16.74 -12.70
N GLN A 238 -9.00 -17.49 -12.05
CA GLN A 238 -9.27 -18.88 -11.64
C GLN A 238 -10.33 -18.95 -10.52
N ALA A 239 -10.30 -18.01 -9.57
CA ALA A 239 -11.23 -18.00 -8.45
C ALA A 239 -12.64 -17.53 -8.84
N VAL A 240 -12.77 -16.50 -9.69
CA VAL A 240 -14.04 -15.81 -9.97
C VAL A 240 -14.69 -16.28 -11.26
N TYR A 241 -13.93 -16.44 -12.33
CA TYR A 241 -14.48 -16.79 -13.64
C TYR A 241 -14.39 -18.28 -13.97
N ALA A 242 -13.23 -18.90 -13.74
CA ALA A 242 -13.05 -20.32 -14.04
C ALA A 242 -13.56 -21.23 -12.93
N LEU A 243 -13.78 -20.71 -11.71
CA LEU A 243 -14.17 -21.45 -10.51
C LEU A 243 -13.25 -22.64 -10.19
N ASN A 244 -12.00 -22.55 -10.63
CA ASN A 244 -10.97 -23.58 -10.41
C ASN A 244 -10.18 -23.25 -9.14
N LEU A 245 -10.78 -23.54 -7.99
CA LEU A 245 -10.23 -23.23 -6.67
C LEU A 245 -8.86 -23.90 -6.40
N PRO A 246 -8.61 -25.18 -6.81
CA PRO A 246 -7.29 -25.78 -6.63
C PRO A 246 -6.18 -25.05 -7.40
N ALA A 247 -6.43 -24.60 -8.65
CA ALA A 247 -5.47 -23.83 -9.42
C ALA A 247 -5.21 -22.45 -8.78
N ALA A 248 -6.27 -21.74 -8.35
CA ALA A 248 -6.14 -20.49 -7.63
C ALA A 248 -5.33 -20.66 -6.33
N ALA A 249 -5.55 -21.75 -5.59
CA ALA A 249 -4.84 -22.04 -4.35
C ALA A 249 -3.35 -22.32 -4.59
N LEU A 250 -2.99 -23.08 -5.63
CA LEU A 250 -1.60 -23.33 -5.99
C LEU A 250 -0.87 -22.03 -6.36
N LEU A 251 -1.47 -21.19 -7.21
CA LEU A 251 -0.89 -19.91 -7.61
C LEU A 251 -0.75 -18.97 -6.40
N SER A 252 -1.74 -18.94 -5.49
CA SER A 252 -1.69 -18.18 -4.25
C SER A 252 -0.59 -18.69 -3.31
N ALA A 253 -0.40 -20.01 -3.18
CA ALA A 253 0.68 -20.58 -2.39
C ALA A 253 2.06 -20.21 -2.95
N LEU A 254 2.23 -20.26 -4.27
CA LEU A 254 3.46 -19.82 -4.95
C LEU A 254 3.74 -18.34 -4.71
N GLN A 255 2.71 -17.51 -4.80
CA GLN A 255 2.81 -16.08 -4.55
C GLN A 255 3.17 -15.78 -3.09
N LEU A 256 2.52 -16.43 -2.11
CA LEU A 256 2.83 -16.29 -0.69
C LEU A 256 4.29 -16.66 -0.39
N LEU A 257 4.81 -17.73 -1.01
CA LEU A 257 6.21 -18.11 -0.87
C LEU A 257 7.15 -17.01 -1.36
N VAL A 258 6.92 -16.50 -2.57
CA VAL A 258 7.77 -15.44 -3.15
C VAL A 258 7.67 -14.15 -2.35
N ALA A 259 6.46 -13.71 -2.00
CA ALA A 259 6.24 -12.51 -1.19
C ALA A 259 6.86 -12.64 0.21
N GLY A 260 6.76 -13.80 0.85
CA GLY A 260 7.41 -14.09 2.13
C GLY A 260 8.93 -14.00 2.05
N LEU A 261 9.55 -14.59 1.02
CA LEU A 261 11.00 -14.48 0.78
C LEU A 261 11.43 -13.03 0.56
N MET A 262 10.67 -12.25 -0.21
CA MET A 262 10.92 -10.82 -0.41
C MET A 262 10.84 -10.04 0.89
N MET A 263 9.82 -10.29 1.72
CA MET A 263 9.65 -9.60 3.01
C MET A 263 10.80 -9.92 3.97
N LEU A 264 11.27 -11.16 4.02
CA LEU A 264 12.45 -11.56 4.78
C LEU A 264 13.73 -10.86 4.28
N ALA A 265 13.92 -10.79 2.98
CA ALA A 265 15.05 -10.08 2.37
C ALA A 265 14.97 -8.57 2.69
N TYR A 266 13.80 -7.96 2.54
CA TYR A 266 13.57 -6.55 2.86
C TYR A 266 13.88 -6.24 4.34
N SER A 267 13.40 -7.05 5.26
CA SER A 267 13.63 -6.83 6.70
C SER A 267 15.13 -6.88 7.05
N ARG A 268 15.89 -7.82 6.45
CA ARG A 268 17.35 -7.91 6.65
C ARG A 268 18.10 -6.72 6.05
N LEU A 269 17.71 -6.27 4.85
CA LEU A 269 18.36 -5.12 4.20
C LEU A 269 18.05 -3.81 4.92
N SER A 270 16.81 -3.61 5.35
CA SER A 270 16.39 -2.41 6.09
C SER A 270 17.11 -2.32 7.45
N ALA A 271 17.27 -3.44 8.15
CA ALA A 271 18.04 -3.48 9.40
C ALA A 271 19.51 -3.06 9.20
N ARG A 272 20.14 -3.48 8.09
CA ARG A 272 21.51 -3.07 7.75
C ARG A 272 21.59 -1.59 7.37
N ALA A 273 20.58 -1.06 6.68
CA ALA A 273 20.53 0.36 6.31
C ALA A 273 20.43 1.28 7.55
N ALA A 274 19.73 0.86 8.59
CA ALA A 274 19.54 1.63 9.81
C ALA A 274 20.84 1.78 10.65
N VAL A 275 21.76 0.84 10.56
CA VAL A 275 23.01 0.83 11.37
C VAL A 275 24.11 1.75 10.81
N VAL A 276 24.09 2.04 9.51
CA VAL A 276 25.19 2.71 8.80
C VAL A 276 25.20 4.24 8.98
N LEU A 277 24.16 4.85 9.49
CA LEU A 277 23.96 6.30 9.44
C LEU A 277 23.94 6.94 10.83
N ARG A 278 25.07 7.55 11.25
CA ARG A 278 25.03 8.61 12.27
C ARG A 278 24.24 9.78 11.69
N LEU A 279 23.16 10.16 12.38
CA LEU A 279 22.27 11.26 11.95
C LEU A 279 23.06 12.57 11.92
N THR A 280 23.41 13.02 10.72
CA THR A 280 23.93 14.38 10.52
C THR A 280 22.75 15.32 10.36
N PRO A 281 22.66 16.43 11.13
CA PRO A 281 21.55 17.37 10.98
C PRO A 281 21.43 17.86 9.53
N GLY A 282 20.20 17.88 9.00
CA GLY A 282 19.95 18.27 7.61
C GLY A 282 20.38 19.71 7.26
N SER A 283 20.53 20.57 8.28
CA SER A 283 21.10 21.93 8.12
C SER A 283 22.56 21.94 7.65
N VAL A 284 23.31 20.87 7.93
CA VAL A 284 24.74 20.75 7.53
C VAL A 284 24.88 20.11 6.13
N THR A 285 23.90 19.31 5.70
CA THR A 285 23.99 18.52 4.47
C THR A 285 23.35 19.19 3.25
N ARG A 286 22.48 20.19 3.47
CA ARG A 286 21.71 20.87 2.43
C ARG A 286 22.31 22.22 2.09
N ARG A 287 22.18 22.61 0.83
CA ARG A 287 22.58 23.93 0.35
C ARG A 287 21.66 24.41 -0.78
N THR A 288 21.65 25.70 -1.05
CA THR A 288 21.00 26.24 -2.23
C THR A 288 21.77 25.80 -3.51
N PRO A 289 21.07 25.53 -4.64
CA PRO A 289 21.71 25.22 -5.91
C PRO A 289 22.64 26.37 -6.36
N ARG A 290 23.83 26.02 -6.90
CA ARG A 290 24.82 26.99 -7.39
C ARG A 290 25.01 26.79 -8.89
N GLY A 291 24.77 27.85 -9.65
CA GLY A 291 24.96 27.85 -11.10
C GLY A 291 23.83 27.18 -11.92
N PRO A 292 23.82 27.38 -13.24
CA PRO A 292 22.72 26.97 -14.12
C PRO A 292 22.54 25.47 -14.22
N GLY A 293 23.61 24.67 -14.12
CA GLY A 293 23.49 23.21 -14.20
C GLY A 293 22.76 22.57 -13.03
N GLU A 294 22.95 23.06 -11.79
CA GLU A 294 22.25 22.54 -10.61
C GLU A 294 20.79 23.00 -10.60
N TRP A 295 20.51 24.24 -11.00
CA TRP A 295 19.15 24.73 -11.19
C TRP A 295 18.43 24.01 -12.32
N GLY A 296 19.14 23.70 -13.43
CA GLY A 296 18.61 22.87 -14.51
C GLY A 296 18.21 21.47 -14.03
N LEU A 297 19.02 20.83 -13.19
CA LEU A 297 18.69 19.53 -12.60
C LEU A 297 17.50 19.62 -11.65
N VAL A 298 17.43 20.65 -10.80
CA VAL A 298 16.28 20.90 -9.90
C VAL A 298 15.02 21.13 -10.70
N ALA A 299 15.07 21.94 -11.76
CA ALA A 299 13.94 22.22 -12.64
C ALA A 299 13.49 20.96 -13.39
N LEU A 300 14.42 20.19 -13.96
CA LEU A 300 14.10 18.94 -14.67
C LEU A 300 13.42 17.94 -13.75
N CYS A 301 13.96 17.69 -12.55
CA CYS A 301 13.36 16.77 -11.59
C CYS A 301 12.03 17.32 -11.04
N GLY A 302 11.95 18.60 -10.71
CA GLY A 302 10.76 19.24 -10.17
C GLY A 302 9.60 19.26 -11.17
N LEU A 303 9.85 19.74 -12.39
CA LEU A 303 8.85 19.78 -13.47
C LEU A 303 8.49 18.36 -13.94
N GLY A 304 9.48 17.47 -14.09
CA GLY A 304 9.24 16.08 -14.48
C GLY A 304 8.38 15.32 -13.49
N LEU A 305 8.66 15.46 -12.18
CA LEU A 305 7.81 14.87 -11.13
C LEU A 305 6.42 15.50 -11.10
N THR A 306 6.31 16.84 -11.17
CA THR A 306 5.02 17.51 -11.17
C THR A 306 4.19 17.08 -12.37
N ALA A 307 4.76 17.09 -13.57
CA ALA A 307 4.08 16.64 -14.78
C ALA A 307 3.70 15.15 -14.69
N GLY A 308 4.64 14.28 -14.32
CA GLY A 308 4.38 12.84 -14.20
C GLY A 308 3.29 12.49 -13.19
N LEU A 309 3.19 13.25 -12.10
CA LEU A 309 2.19 13.00 -11.05
C LEU A 309 0.87 13.71 -11.33
N MET A 310 0.89 14.95 -11.81
CA MET A 310 -0.33 15.74 -11.95
C MET A 310 -1.04 15.56 -13.28
N LEU A 311 -0.30 15.30 -14.37
CA LEU A 311 -0.89 15.17 -15.70
C LEU A 311 -1.93 14.04 -15.79
N PRO A 312 -1.68 12.80 -15.33
CA PRO A 312 -2.70 11.75 -15.35
C PRO A 312 -3.96 12.14 -14.58
N LEU A 313 -3.80 12.78 -13.41
CA LEU A 313 -4.91 13.19 -12.55
C LEU A 313 -5.68 14.37 -13.15
N ALA A 314 -4.99 15.33 -13.74
CA ALA A 314 -5.62 16.45 -14.43
C ALA A 314 -6.43 15.99 -15.65
N VAL A 315 -5.86 15.07 -16.45
CA VAL A 315 -6.54 14.50 -17.61
C VAL A 315 -7.78 13.70 -17.19
N LEU A 316 -7.70 12.97 -16.09
CA LEU A 316 -8.85 12.28 -15.49
C LEU A 316 -9.95 13.26 -15.11
N ALA A 317 -9.59 14.35 -14.40
CA ALA A 317 -10.55 15.37 -13.97
C ALA A 317 -11.21 16.09 -15.16
N VAL A 318 -10.42 16.51 -16.13
CA VAL A 318 -10.92 17.14 -17.37
C VAL A 318 -11.77 16.14 -18.17
N GLY A 319 -11.33 14.89 -18.30
CA GLY A 319 -12.08 13.84 -19.00
C GLY A 319 -13.44 13.53 -18.37
N SER A 320 -13.61 13.76 -17.06
CA SER A 320 -14.89 13.58 -16.37
C SER A 320 -15.98 14.58 -16.76
N VAL A 321 -15.60 15.70 -17.39
CA VAL A 321 -16.51 16.77 -17.84
C VAL A 321 -16.45 17.01 -19.35
N THR A 322 -15.57 16.30 -20.08
CA THR A 322 -15.41 16.44 -21.54
C THR A 322 -16.17 15.33 -22.25
N THR A 323 -17.23 15.69 -22.95
CA THR A 323 -18.02 14.78 -23.80
C THR A 323 -17.66 14.97 -25.28
N PRO A 324 -18.08 14.08 -26.20
CA PRO A 324 -17.89 14.26 -27.64
C PRO A 324 -18.52 15.57 -28.19
N THR A 325 -19.53 16.10 -27.50
CA THR A 325 -20.24 17.32 -27.87
C THR A 325 -19.73 18.59 -27.20
N GLY A 326 -18.68 18.49 -26.37
CA GLY A 326 -18.10 19.61 -25.62
C GLY A 326 -18.08 19.39 -24.10
N ILE A 327 -17.89 20.47 -23.33
CA ILE A 327 -17.87 20.42 -21.86
C ILE A 327 -19.30 20.25 -21.34
N SER A 328 -19.55 19.21 -20.54
CA SER A 328 -20.89 18.89 -20.01
C SER A 328 -20.76 18.11 -18.70
N LEU A 329 -21.73 18.27 -17.82
CA LEU A 329 -21.89 17.45 -16.61
C LEU A 329 -22.69 16.16 -16.85
N GLN A 330 -22.88 15.76 -18.11
CA GLN A 330 -23.68 14.58 -18.48
C GLN A 330 -23.20 13.31 -17.76
N TYR A 331 -21.89 13.10 -17.65
CA TYR A 331 -21.35 11.93 -16.97
C TYR A 331 -21.67 11.92 -15.46
N TRP A 332 -21.66 13.09 -14.84
CA TRP A 332 -22.02 13.27 -13.43
C TRP A 332 -23.50 13.06 -13.17
N THR A 333 -24.37 13.64 -14.01
CA THR A 333 -25.82 13.47 -13.87
C THR A 333 -26.27 12.05 -14.16
N SER A 334 -25.58 11.35 -15.08
CA SER A 334 -25.85 9.95 -15.41
C SER A 334 -25.48 8.96 -14.30
N LEU A 335 -24.68 9.37 -13.30
CA LEU A 335 -24.39 8.53 -12.13
C LEU A 335 -25.63 8.27 -11.24
N PHE A 336 -26.63 9.14 -11.33
CA PHE A 336 -27.86 9.02 -10.53
C PHE A 336 -28.98 8.27 -11.22
N ARG A 337 -28.76 7.78 -12.46
CA ARG A 337 -29.78 7.14 -13.27
C ARG A 337 -29.27 5.86 -13.92
N ASN A 338 -30.10 4.81 -13.93
CA ASN A 338 -29.83 3.62 -14.73
C ASN A 338 -30.21 3.89 -16.20
N VAL A 339 -29.33 4.58 -16.94
CA VAL A 339 -29.60 5.04 -18.32
C VAL A 339 -29.85 3.88 -19.29
N ARG A 340 -29.34 2.68 -18.99
CA ARG A 340 -29.45 1.50 -19.88
C ARG A 340 -30.44 0.45 -19.40
N ASN A 341 -31.15 0.70 -18.30
CA ASN A 341 -32.02 -0.28 -17.66
C ASN A 341 -31.34 -1.66 -17.45
N SER A 342 -30.03 -1.64 -17.19
CA SER A 342 -29.25 -2.86 -16.96
C SER A 342 -29.64 -3.50 -15.64
N ILE A 343 -29.86 -4.81 -15.64
CA ILE A 343 -30.07 -5.61 -14.43
C ILE A 343 -28.80 -5.72 -13.60
N PHE A 344 -27.62 -5.48 -14.19
CA PHE A 344 -26.33 -5.43 -13.52
C PHE A 344 -25.94 -4.02 -13.05
N TYR A 345 -26.87 -3.08 -13.08
CA TYR A 345 -26.61 -1.73 -12.62
C TYR A 345 -26.45 -1.70 -11.11
N VAL A 346 -25.26 -1.27 -10.69
CA VAL A 346 -24.99 -0.94 -9.29
C VAL A 346 -25.05 0.58 -9.14
N SER A 347 -25.94 1.06 -8.28
CA SER A 347 -26.08 2.49 -8.02
C SER A 347 -24.75 3.08 -7.50
N PRO A 348 -24.14 4.07 -8.20
CA PRO A 348 -22.95 4.75 -7.73
C PRO A 348 -23.12 5.40 -6.36
N VAL A 349 -24.33 5.89 -6.06
CA VAL A 349 -24.65 6.47 -4.75
C VAL A 349 -24.62 5.40 -3.66
N ALA A 350 -25.24 4.24 -3.90
CA ALA A 350 -25.18 3.11 -2.95
C ALA A 350 -23.73 2.66 -2.74
N ALA A 351 -22.93 2.57 -3.80
CA ALA A 351 -21.51 2.23 -3.71
C ALA A 351 -20.72 3.27 -2.89
N ALA A 352 -21.03 4.55 -3.02
CA ALA A 352 -20.42 5.59 -2.19
C ALA A 352 -20.78 5.44 -0.71
N MET A 353 -22.05 5.18 -0.41
CA MET A 353 -22.51 4.93 0.95
C MET A 353 -21.85 3.67 1.54
N ASN A 354 -21.78 2.58 0.78
CA ASN A 354 -21.09 1.36 1.18
C ASN A 354 -19.61 1.63 1.48
N SER A 355 -18.92 2.35 0.58
CA SER A 355 -17.50 2.69 0.78
C SER A 355 -17.28 3.51 2.05
N LEU A 356 -18.13 4.48 2.34
CA LEU A 356 -18.05 5.30 3.56
C LEU A 356 -18.35 4.46 4.81
N ALA A 357 -19.41 3.63 4.78
CA ALA A 357 -19.79 2.78 5.89
C ALA A 357 -18.69 1.74 6.20
N PHE A 358 -18.16 1.06 5.16
CA PHE A 358 -17.08 0.08 5.33
C PHE A 358 -15.79 0.74 5.79
N SER A 359 -15.45 1.94 5.30
CA SER A 359 -14.28 2.67 5.76
C SER A 359 -14.43 3.12 7.22
N GLY A 360 -15.60 3.59 7.62
CA GLY A 360 -15.89 3.92 9.02
C GLY A 360 -15.75 2.72 9.94
N LEU A 361 -16.33 1.57 9.55
CA LEU A 361 -16.22 0.33 10.32
C LEU A 361 -14.77 -0.21 10.35
N THR A 362 -14.05 -0.10 9.23
CA THR A 362 -12.62 -0.44 9.16
C THR A 362 -11.79 0.40 10.12
N VAL A 363 -12.05 1.70 10.24
CA VAL A 363 -11.37 2.57 11.21
C VAL A 363 -11.59 2.07 12.64
N VAL A 364 -12.84 1.77 13.00
CA VAL A 364 -13.17 1.25 14.34
C VAL A 364 -12.44 -0.06 14.61
N LEU A 365 -12.52 -1.02 13.69
CA LEU A 365 -11.85 -2.31 13.82
C LEU A 365 -10.33 -2.17 13.89
N SER A 366 -9.74 -1.37 12.99
CA SER A 366 -8.29 -1.19 12.92
C SER A 366 -7.73 -0.48 14.17
N LEU A 367 -8.44 0.47 14.75
CA LEU A 367 -8.03 1.10 16.00
C LEU A 367 -8.25 0.17 17.21
N ALA A 368 -9.37 -0.53 17.27
CA ALA A 368 -9.65 -1.49 18.34
C ALA A 368 -8.61 -2.60 18.41
N LEU A 369 -8.07 -3.03 17.27
CA LEU A 369 -7.02 -4.04 17.17
C LEU A 369 -5.61 -3.42 17.23
N GLY A 370 -5.39 -2.30 16.56
CA GLY A 370 -4.08 -1.68 16.40
C GLY A 370 -3.55 -1.03 17.67
N ILE A 371 -4.42 -0.47 18.51
CA ILE A 371 -4.00 0.12 19.79
C ILE A 371 -3.42 -0.97 20.72
N PRO A 372 -4.15 -2.06 21.04
CA PRO A 372 -3.57 -3.14 21.84
C PRO A 372 -2.32 -3.76 21.20
N ALA A 373 -2.31 -3.94 19.88
CA ALA A 373 -1.15 -4.46 19.16
C ALA A 373 0.08 -3.56 19.31
N ALA A 374 -0.07 -2.24 19.18
CA ALA A 374 1.02 -1.28 19.37
C ALA A 374 1.55 -1.30 20.82
N TYR A 375 0.68 -1.43 21.81
CA TYR A 375 1.11 -1.63 23.21
C TYR A 375 1.85 -2.95 23.41
N LEU A 376 1.45 -4.05 22.76
CA LEU A 376 2.15 -5.33 22.80
C LEU A 376 3.57 -5.19 22.24
N VAL A 377 3.71 -4.57 21.06
CA VAL A 377 5.00 -4.35 20.40
C VAL A 377 5.93 -3.47 21.25
N THR A 378 5.39 -2.45 21.94
CA THR A 378 6.21 -1.53 22.74
C THR A 378 6.58 -2.07 24.12
N ARG A 379 5.76 -2.96 24.71
CA ARG A 379 5.94 -3.51 26.05
C ARG A 379 6.61 -4.88 26.11
N SER A 380 6.85 -5.51 24.95
CA SER A 380 7.48 -6.84 24.91
C SER A 380 8.85 -6.81 25.57
N ARG A 381 8.96 -7.41 26.75
CA ARG A 381 10.21 -7.59 27.51
C ARG A 381 11.04 -8.71 26.87
N LYS A 382 12.37 -8.59 26.96
CA LYS A 382 13.29 -9.68 26.65
C LYS A 382 12.87 -10.93 27.46
N GLY A 383 12.25 -11.92 26.79
CA GLY A 383 11.94 -13.20 27.47
C GLY A 383 10.70 -13.98 27.00
N THR A 384 9.65 -13.36 26.44
CA THR A 384 8.44 -14.10 26.05
C THR A 384 8.10 -14.07 24.55
N LEU A 385 8.22 -12.94 23.92
CA LEU A 385 8.34 -12.76 22.45
C LEU A 385 9.39 -11.67 22.27
N SER A 386 10.41 -11.90 21.46
CA SER A 386 11.35 -10.83 21.16
C SER A 386 10.56 -9.68 20.54
N THR A 387 10.88 -8.43 20.89
CA THR A 387 10.22 -7.24 20.36
C THR A 387 10.11 -7.29 18.82
N GLY A 388 11.12 -7.89 18.17
CA GLY A 388 11.13 -8.12 16.73
C GLY A 388 10.11 -9.15 16.24
N ALA A 389 9.84 -10.21 17.00
CA ALA A 389 8.85 -11.23 16.60
C ALA A 389 7.42 -10.69 16.72
N ALA A 390 7.11 -9.90 17.75
CA ALA A 390 5.81 -9.24 17.89
C ALA A 390 5.59 -8.21 16.76
N GLU A 391 6.61 -7.43 16.42
CA GLU A 391 6.54 -6.48 15.31
C GLU A 391 6.35 -7.19 13.98
N LEU A 392 7.10 -8.27 13.71
CA LEU A 392 6.94 -9.09 12.50
C LEU A 392 5.54 -9.70 12.38
N LEU A 393 4.94 -10.18 13.47
CA LEU A 393 3.59 -10.76 13.47
C LEU A 393 2.55 -9.77 12.94
N PHE A 394 2.59 -8.50 13.41
CA PHE A 394 1.65 -7.47 12.97
C PHE A 394 1.99 -6.86 11.60
N LEU A 395 3.20 -7.10 11.08
CA LEU A 395 3.59 -6.71 9.73
C LEU A 395 3.35 -7.82 8.69
N LEU A 396 3.03 -9.06 9.10
CA LEU A 396 2.74 -10.18 8.19
C LEU A 396 1.69 -9.85 7.12
N PRO A 397 0.57 -9.13 7.43
CA PRO A 397 -0.42 -8.80 6.41
C PRO A 397 0.12 -7.97 5.25
N LEU A 398 1.18 -7.15 5.45
CA LEU A 398 1.84 -6.40 4.36
C LEU A 398 2.53 -7.32 3.34
N GLY A 399 2.95 -8.50 3.76
CA GLY A 399 3.56 -9.51 2.88
C GLY A 399 2.54 -10.38 2.17
N THR A 400 1.25 -10.27 2.49
CA THR A 400 0.17 -11.01 1.83
C THR A 400 -0.56 -10.11 0.86
N SER A 401 -0.81 -10.62 -0.35
CA SER A 401 -1.62 -9.91 -1.33
C SER A 401 -3.09 -9.86 -0.89
N ALA A 402 -3.75 -8.71 -1.15
CA ALA A 402 -5.17 -8.55 -0.90
C ALA A 402 -6.04 -9.50 -1.75
N VAL A 403 -5.61 -9.87 -2.97
CA VAL A 403 -6.26 -10.90 -3.80
C VAL A 403 -6.16 -12.26 -3.12
N THR A 404 -4.97 -12.64 -2.67
CA THR A 404 -4.75 -13.91 -1.97
C THR A 404 -5.57 -13.99 -0.68
N LEU A 405 -5.69 -12.88 0.07
CA LEU A 405 -6.55 -12.80 1.26
C LEU A 405 -8.03 -12.96 0.92
N GLY A 406 -8.52 -12.22 -0.08
CA GLY A 406 -9.90 -12.33 -0.55
C GLY A 406 -10.24 -13.74 -1.02
N PHE A 407 -9.33 -14.37 -1.78
CA PHE A 407 -9.48 -15.76 -2.18
C PHE A 407 -9.46 -16.71 -0.97
N GLY A 408 -8.55 -16.49 -0.02
CA GLY A 408 -8.50 -17.23 1.23
C GLY A 408 -9.83 -17.18 2.00
N TYR A 409 -10.48 -16.02 2.04
CA TYR A 409 -11.80 -15.86 2.69
C TYR A 409 -12.89 -16.64 1.96
N ILE A 410 -12.89 -16.66 0.63
CA ILE A 410 -13.84 -17.46 -0.16
C ILE A 410 -13.76 -18.94 0.24
N ILE A 411 -12.56 -19.49 0.37
CA ILE A 411 -12.37 -20.94 0.62
C ILE A 411 -12.40 -21.34 2.10
N SER A 412 -12.20 -20.39 3.03
CA SER A 412 -12.09 -20.70 4.46
C SER A 412 -13.27 -20.22 5.29
N LEU A 413 -13.89 -19.10 4.91
CA LEU A 413 -14.96 -18.45 5.65
C LEU A 413 -16.34 -18.56 4.94
N GLY A 414 -16.45 -19.42 3.94
CA GLY A 414 -17.68 -19.68 3.19
C GLY A 414 -18.32 -21.02 3.52
N SER A 415 -17.87 -21.68 4.61
CA SER A 415 -18.40 -22.98 5.08
C SER A 415 -18.21 -23.12 6.60
N PRO A 416 -19.00 -23.98 7.28
CA PRO A 416 -18.82 -24.23 8.71
C PRO A 416 -17.36 -24.57 9.08
N PRO A 417 -16.87 -24.18 10.27
CA PRO A 417 -17.61 -23.57 11.40
C PRO A 417 -17.80 -22.04 11.33
N LEU A 418 -17.19 -21.35 10.38
CA LEU A 418 -17.18 -19.88 10.27
C LEU A 418 -17.79 -19.44 8.93
N ASP A 419 -19.07 -19.72 8.70
CA ASP A 419 -19.75 -19.23 7.49
C ASP A 419 -20.07 -17.74 7.60
N LEU A 420 -19.11 -16.92 7.16
CA LEU A 420 -19.22 -15.46 7.10
C LEU A 420 -19.46 -14.94 5.68
N ARG A 421 -19.61 -15.82 4.69
CA ARG A 421 -19.76 -15.44 3.27
C ARG A 421 -20.97 -14.53 3.04
N GLY A 422 -22.03 -14.68 3.83
CA GLY A 422 -23.22 -13.82 3.83
C GLY A 422 -23.06 -12.51 4.59
N SER A 423 -22.01 -12.37 5.39
CA SER A 423 -21.86 -11.24 6.31
C SER A 423 -21.36 -9.99 5.62
N VAL A 424 -22.00 -8.86 5.89
CA VAL A 424 -21.55 -7.51 5.48
C VAL A 424 -20.20 -7.15 6.12
N LEU A 425 -19.88 -7.77 7.27
CA LEU A 425 -18.64 -7.50 8.01
C LEU A 425 -17.38 -8.06 7.33
N LEU A 426 -17.51 -9.00 6.41
CA LEU A 426 -16.36 -9.66 5.79
C LEU A 426 -15.46 -8.68 5.01
N ILE A 427 -16.08 -7.70 4.33
CA ILE A 427 -15.34 -6.65 3.60
C ILE A 427 -14.58 -5.74 4.56
N PRO A 428 -15.20 -5.10 5.58
CA PRO A 428 -14.47 -4.30 6.57
C PRO A 428 -13.39 -5.07 7.34
N ILE A 429 -13.58 -6.36 7.62
CA ILE A 429 -12.57 -7.22 8.25
C ILE A 429 -11.36 -7.38 7.32
N ALA A 430 -11.57 -7.63 6.04
CA ALA A 430 -10.49 -7.71 5.05
C ALA A 430 -9.73 -6.38 4.96
N HIS A 431 -10.45 -5.26 4.89
CA HIS A 431 -9.86 -3.92 4.87
C HIS A 431 -9.08 -3.62 6.16
N ALA A 432 -9.63 -4.00 7.33
CA ALA A 432 -8.96 -3.81 8.61
C ALA A 432 -7.66 -4.61 8.69
N LEU A 433 -7.62 -5.82 8.12
CA LEU A 433 -6.41 -6.63 8.06
C LEU A 433 -5.32 -5.96 7.20
N VAL A 434 -5.69 -5.36 6.06
CA VAL A 434 -4.76 -4.60 5.20
C VAL A 434 -4.28 -3.32 5.87
N ALA A 435 -5.16 -2.61 6.61
CA ALA A 435 -4.83 -1.36 7.28
C ALA A 435 -4.05 -1.55 8.60
N LEU A 436 -4.22 -2.69 9.28
CA LEU A 436 -3.67 -2.95 10.61
C LEU A 436 -2.17 -2.70 10.74
N PRO A 437 -1.30 -3.17 9.83
CA PRO A 437 0.14 -2.91 9.90
C PRO A 437 0.48 -1.42 9.91
N LEU A 438 -0.21 -0.63 9.10
CA LEU A 438 0.02 0.82 8.99
C LEU A 438 -0.46 1.54 10.26
N VAL A 439 -1.59 1.13 10.82
CA VAL A 439 -2.11 1.64 12.09
C VAL A 439 -1.14 1.34 13.23
N VAL A 440 -0.68 0.09 13.36
CA VAL A 440 0.29 -0.31 14.39
C VAL A 440 1.58 0.50 14.25
N ARG A 441 2.12 0.60 13.04
CA ARG A 441 3.36 1.36 12.77
C ARG A 441 3.21 2.85 13.10
N SER A 442 2.07 3.46 12.81
CA SER A 442 1.77 4.86 13.13
C SER A 442 1.73 5.13 14.64
N LEU A 443 1.39 4.11 15.44
CA LEU A 443 1.26 4.23 16.89
C LEU A 443 2.53 3.85 17.66
N VAL A 444 3.31 2.89 17.17
CA VAL A 444 4.51 2.36 17.87
C VAL A 444 5.57 3.45 18.09
N GLY A 445 5.86 4.28 17.08
CA GLY A 445 6.85 5.36 17.18
C GLY A 445 6.50 6.37 18.28
N PRO A 446 5.32 7.00 18.24
CA PRO A 446 4.85 7.90 19.29
C PRO A 446 4.74 7.25 20.67
N LEU A 447 4.34 5.97 20.77
CA LEU A 447 4.29 5.24 22.05
C LEU A 447 5.68 5.06 22.67
N ARG A 448 6.71 4.82 21.84
CA ARG A 448 8.11 4.71 22.26
C ARG A 448 8.73 6.06 22.68
N SER A 449 8.19 7.17 22.18
CA SER A 449 8.69 8.53 22.51
C SER A 449 8.17 9.08 23.83
N ILE A 450 7.19 8.43 24.47
CA ILE A 450 6.71 8.84 25.81
C ILE A 450 7.74 8.45 26.85
N GLU A 451 8.29 9.45 27.54
CA GLU A 451 9.29 9.24 28.59
C GLU A 451 8.75 8.34 29.72
N PRO A 452 9.48 7.27 30.12
CA PRO A 452 9.05 6.39 31.22
C PRO A 452 8.79 7.16 32.53
N GLY A 453 9.60 8.20 32.80
CA GLY A 453 9.49 9.04 34.00
C GLY A 453 8.14 9.70 34.18
N LEU A 454 7.44 10.08 33.09
CA LEU A 454 6.08 10.64 33.18
C LEU A 454 5.08 9.62 33.76
N ARG A 455 5.19 8.35 33.35
CA ARG A 455 4.32 7.29 33.82
C ARG A 455 4.67 6.87 35.25
N GLU A 456 5.96 6.83 35.57
CA GLU A 456 6.46 6.53 36.92
C GLU A 456 6.05 7.62 37.91
N SER A 457 6.22 8.88 37.58
CA SER A 457 5.79 10.01 38.42
C SER A 457 4.28 9.99 38.69
N ALA A 458 3.48 9.69 37.67
CA ALA A 458 2.03 9.57 37.84
C ALA A 458 1.65 8.36 38.74
N ALA A 459 2.38 7.25 38.64
CA ALA A 459 2.17 6.08 39.49
C ALA A 459 2.56 6.38 40.95
N LEU A 460 3.64 7.13 41.18
CA LEU A 460 4.05 7.60 42.53
C LEU A 460 3.00 8.53 43.14
N LEU A 461 2.28 9.31 42.33
CA LEU A 461 1.16 10.15 42.76
C LEU A 461 -0.17 9.37 42.91
N GLY A 462 -0.13 8.04 42.90
CA GLY A 462 -1.31 7.18 43.08
C GLY A 462 -2.21 7.01 41.87
N ALA A 463 -1.75 7.40 40.66
CA ALA A 463 -2.52 7.16 39.45
C ALA A 463 -2.50 5.66 39.07
N ASP A 464 -3.67 5.08 38.92
CA ASP A 464 -3.80 3.72 38.42
C ASP A 464 -3.40 3.63 36.92
N PRO A 465 -3.07 2.45 36.39
CA PRO A 465 -2.66 2.29 34.99
C PRO A 465 -3.70 2.72 33.96
N ALA A 466 -4.98 2.72 34.30
CA ALA A 466 -6.05 3.21 33.40
C ALA A 466 -6.06 4.73 33.35
N ARG A 467 -5.87 5.38 34.52
CA ARG A 467 -5.77 6.84 34.63
C ARG A 467 -4.52 7.37 33.92
N VAL A 468 -3.38 6.69 34.04
CA VAL A 468 -2.15 7.00 33.29
C VAL A 468 -2.43 6.95 31.78
N ARG A 469 -3.07 5.88 31.29
CA ARG A 469 -3.43 5.74 29.86
C ARG A 469 -4.38 6.85 29.39
N LEU A 470 -5.41 7.17 30.16
CA LEU A 470 -6.42 8.17 29.76
C LEU A 470 -5.92 9.59 29.89
N ARG A 471 -5.13 9.92 30.94
CA ARG A 471 -4.72 11.30 31.24
C ARG A 471 -3.33 11.67 30.73
N ILE A 472 -2.45 10.71 30.44
CA ILE A 472 -1.09 10.94 29.95
C ILE A 472 -0.95 10.41 28.53
N ASP A 473 -1.11 9.07 28.32
CA ASP A 473 -0.85 8.47 27.02
C ASP A 473 -1.82 8.99 25.95
N LEU A 474 -3.12 8.99 26.22
CA LEU A 474 -4.15 9.33 25.24
C LEU A 474 -4.05 10.79 24.73
N PRO A 475 -3.87 11.83 25.57
CA PRO A 475 -3.68 13.21 25.09
C PRO A 475 -2.42 13.38 24.24
N ILE A 476 -1.30 12.74 24.63
CA ILE A 476 -0.04 12.78 23.89
C ILE A 476 -0.20 12.10 22.53
N LEU A 477 -0.88 10.95 22.51
CA LEU A 477 -1.07 10.13 21.31
C LEU A 477 -2.26 10.59 20.44
N ARG A 478 -3.05 11.58 20.85
CA ARG A 478 -4.25 11.99 20.12
C ARG A 478 -3.99 12.23 18.63
N ARG A 479 -2.93 12.94 18.30
CA ARG A 479 -2.55 13.19 16.90
C ARG A 479 -2.18 11.91 16.16
N ALA A 480 -1.48 11.00 16.82
CA ALA A 480 -1.11 9.70 16.24
C ALA A 480 -2.36 8.82 16.00
N PHE A 481 -3.33 8.81 16.92
CA PHE A 481 -4.60 8.12 16.72
C PHE A 481 -5.41 8.68 15.56
N LEU A 482 -5.50 10.01 15.44
CA LEU A 482 -6.19 10.65 14.33
C LEU A 482 -5.50 10.37 12.98
N SER A 483 -4.17 10.38 12.96
CA SER A 483 -3.40 10.00 11.77
C SER A 483 -3.62 8.53 11.41
N ALA A 484 -3.57 7.62 12.38
CA ALA A 484 -3.82 6.19 12.17
C ALA A 484 -5.26 5.93 11.66
N ALA A 485 -6.26 6.64 12.21
CA ALA A 485 -7.64 6.58 11.75
C ALA A 485 -7.79 7.04 10.30
N ALA A 486 -7.15 8.16 9.94
CA ALA A 486 -7.17 8.68 8.58
C ALA A 486 -6.47 7.73 7.58
N PHE A 487 -5.39 7.06 8.01
CA PHE A 487 -4.77 5.99 7.21
C PHE A 487 -5.71 4.82 6.98
N ALA A 488 -6.31 4.28 8.05
CA ALA A 488 -7.25 3.16 7.95
C ALA A 488 -8.45 3.51 7.04
N PHE A 489 -8.98 4.72 7.18
CA PHE A 489 -10.07 5.22 6.34
C PHE A 489 -9.67 5.28 4.87
N THR A 490 -8.52 5.88 4.56
CA THR A 490 -8.07 6.07 3.18
C THR A 490 -7.69 4.74 2.51
N VAL A 491 -7.02 3.85 3.23
CA VAL A 491 -6.70 2.49 2.74
C VAL A 491 -7.99 1.73 2.43
N SER A 492 -8.98 1.78 3.32
CA SER A 492 -10.26 1.11 3.12
C SER A 492 -11.06 1.67 1.95
N LEU A 493 -11.10 3.01 1.79
CA LEU A 493 -11.74 3.65 0.63
C LEU A 493 -11.13 3.22 -0.70
N GLY A 494 -9.81 3.02 -0.72
CA GLY A 494 -9.05 2.65 -1.91
C GLY A 494 -8.94 1.15 -2.15
N GLU A 495 -9.36 0.32 -1.20
CA GLU A 495 -9.18 -1.12 -1.31
C GLU A 495 -10.11 -1.69 -2.39
N PHE A 496 -9.49 -2.32 -3.39
CA PHE A 496 -10.18 -2.89 -4.54
C PHE A 496 -9.99 -4.41 -4.62
N ALA A 497 -8.80 -4.90 -4.34
CA ALA A 497 -8.39 -6.25 -4.68
C ALA A 497 -9.15 -7.34 -3.87
N ALA A 498 -9.22 -7.21 -2.54
CA ALA A 498 -10.01 -8.10 -1.71
C ALA A 498 -11.51 -7.89 -1.96
N THR A 499 -11.93 -6.61 -2.12
CA THR A 499 -13.34 -6.28 -2.37
C THR A 499 -13.84 -6.88 -3.67
N ALA A 500 -13.05 -6.87 -4.75
CA ALA A 500 -13.43 -7.47 -6.04
C ALA A 500 -13.72 -8.97 -5.95
N LEU A 501 -13.13 -9.66 -4.98
CA LEU A 501 -13.35 -11.08 -4.72
C LEU A 501 -14.55 -11.35 -3.79
N LEU A 502 -14.80 -10.45 -2.83
CA LEU A 502 -15.77 -10.65 -1.75
C LEU A 502 -17.11 -9.96 -2.00
N THR A 503 -17.14 -8.99 -2.90
CA THR A 503 -18.31 -8.14 -3.11
C THR A 503 -19.45 -8.88 -3.77
N ARG A 504 -20.67 -8.41 -3.47
CA ARG A 504 -21.93 -8.71 -4.18
C ARG A 504 -22.46 -7.39 -4.73
N PRO A 505 -23.38 -7.40 -5.69
CA PRO A 505 -23.94 -6.18 -6.27
C PRO A 505 -24.42 -5.18 -5.22
N GLU A 506 -25.07 -5.65 -4.15
CA GLU A 506 -25.64 -4.83 -3.07
C GLU A 506 -24.56 -4.22 -2.16
N LEU A 507 -23.38 -4.85 -2.09
CA LEU A 507 -22.25 -4.46 -1.25
C LEU A 507 -21.10 -3.84 -2.03
N ALA A 508 -21.33 -3.49 -3.30
CA ALA A 508 -20.30 -2.91 -4.15
C ALA A 508 -19.80 -1.58 -3.58
N THR A 509 -18.48 -1.38 -3.70
CA THR A 509 -17.79 -0.15 -3.31
C THR A 509 -17.45 0.71 -4.53
N ILE A 510 -17.06 1.98 -4.32
CA ILE A 510 -16.67 2.87 -5.42
C ILE A 510 -15.62 2.25 -6.34
N PRO A 511 -14.50 1.65 -5.85
CA PRO A 511 -13.51 1.02 -6.73
C PRO A 511 -14.10 -0.09 -7.63
N VAL A 512 -15.00 -0.91 -7.10
CA VAL A 512 -15.65 -1.99 -7.85
C VAL A 512 -16.55 -1.43 -8.96
N VAL A 513 -17.30 -0.37 -8.65
CA VAL A 513 -18.17 0.30 -9.65
C VAL A 513 -17.35 0.96 -10.75
N ILE A 514 -16.25 1.64 -10.40
CA ILE A 514 -15.32 2.22 -11.39
C ILE A 514 -14.81 1.12 -12.34
N TYR A 515 -14.36 -0.01 -11.80
CA TYR A 515 -13.91 -1.14 -12.60
C TYR A 515 -15.04 -1.70 -13.48
N GLY A 516 -16.24 -1.84 -12.94
CA GLY A 516 -17.44 -2.24 -13.68
C GLY A 516 -17.72 -1.35 -14.89
N PHE A 517 -17.63 -0.02 -14.74
CA PHE A 517 -17.76 0.92 -15.85
C PHE A 517 -16.61 0.82 -16.87
N LEU A 518 -15.36 0.62 -16.41
CA LEU A 518 -14.19 0.49 -17.31
C LEU A 518 -14.22 -0.78 -18.17
N THR A 519 -14.87 -1.84 -17.70
CA THR A 519 -15.00 -3.11 -18.44
C THR A 519 -16.12 -3.10 -19.48
N GLN A 520 -17.03 -2.13 -19.40
CA GLN A 520 -18.14 -1.98 -20.34
C GLN A 520 -17.77 -1.00 -21.47
N PRO A 521 -18.11 -1.31 -22.73
CA PRO A 521 -17.82 -0.42 -23.86
C PRO A 521 -18.70 0.84 -23.85
N GLY A 522 -18.21 1.91 -24.47
CA GLY A 522 -18.92 3.16 -24.74
C GLY A 522 -18.44 4.34 -23.91
N ASP A 523 -18.56 5.55 -24.50
CA ASP A 523 -18.06 6.80 -23.93
C ASP A 523 -18.77 7.18 -22.63
N LEU A 524 -20.06 6.85 -22.51
CA LEU A 524 -20.82 7.10 -21.29
C LEU A 524 -20.23 6.34 -20.09
N ASN A 525 -19.96 5.04 -20.25
CA ASN A 525 -19.38 4.23 -19.18
C ASN A 525 -17.96 4.72 -18.81
N ARG A 526 -17.15 5.07 -19.82
CA ARG A 526 -15.83 5.65 -19.59
C ARG A 526 -15.93 6.96 -18.82
N GLY A 527 -16.85 7.86 -19.22
CA GLY A 527 -17.06 9.13 -18.53
C GLY A 527 -17.58 8.96 -17.11
N GLN A 528 -18.48 8.00 -16.87
CA GLN A 528 -18.95 7.63 -15.51
C GLN A 528 -17.80 7.08 -14.66
N ALA A 529 -16.93 6.23 -15.22
CA ALA A 529 -15.74 5.75 -14.54
C ALA A 529 -14.81 6.90 -14.13
N MET A 530 -14.59 7.88 -15.03
CA MET A 530 -13.77 9.06 -14.74
C MET A 530 -14.42 9.93 -13.65
N ALA A 531 -15.73 10.20 -13.73
CA ALA A 531 -16.44 10.99 -12.73
C ALA A 531 -16.38 10.34 -11.34
N MET A 532 -16.66 9.04 -11.24
CA MET A 532 -16.53 8.30 -9.97
C MET A 532 -15.08 8.24 -9.46
N SER A 533 -14.10 8.16 -10.36
CA SER A 533 -12.68 8.23 -10.00
C SER A 533 -12.31 9.58 -9.43
N VAL A 534 -12.87 10.69 -9.93
CA VAL A 534 -12.67 12.04 -9.36
C VAL A 534 -13.27 12.15 -7.96
N VAL A 535 -14.47 11.57 -7.73
CA VAL A 535 -15.08 11.52 -6.37
C VAL A 535 -14.16 10.79 -5.40
N LEU A 536 -13.69 9.61 -5.80
CA LEU A 536 -12.82 8.80 -4.95
C LEU A 536 -11.45 9.46 -4.72
N MET A 537 -10.88 10.08 -5.75
CA MET A 537 -9.65 10.88 -5.66
C MET A 537 -9.79 12.04 -4.67
N ALA A 538 -10.90 12.78 -4.71
CA ALA A 538 -11.18 13.87 -3.79
C ALA A 538 -11.31 13.35 -2.34
N ALA A 539 -12.04 12.26 -2.13
CA ALA A 539 -12.21 11.66 -0.81
C ALA A 539 -10.87 11.17 -0.22
N CYS A 540 -10.03 10.51 -1.03
CA CYS A 540 -8.68 10.11 -0.62
C CYS A 540 -7.77 11.32 -0.37
N GLY A 541 -7.85 12.36 -1.20
CA GLY A 541 -7.12 13.62 -1.01
C GLY A 541 -7.44 14.31 0.30
N LEU A 542 -8.72 14.33 0.70
CA LEU A 542 -9.14 14.82 2.01
C LEU A 542 -8.56 13.96 3.15
N GLY A 543 -8.53 12.64 2.97
CA GLY A 543 -7.88 11.73 3.92
C GLY A 543 -6.39 12.03 4.10
N VAL A 544 -5.66 12.26 3.00
CA VAL A 544 -4.23 12.66 3.04
C VAL A 544 -4.06 14.00 3.75
N ALA A 545 -4.87 14.99 3.43
CA ALA A 545 -4.82 16.29 4.07
C ALA A 545 -5.07 16.19 5.58
N ALA A 546 -5.98 15.31 6.00
CA ALA A 546 -6.22 15.00 7.40
C ALA A 546 -5.00 14.34 8.07
N ILE A 547 -4.36 13.36 7.40
CA ILE A 547 -3.14 12.71 7.89
C ILE A 547 -2.03 13.76 8.13
N GLU A 548 -1.76 14.62 7.14
CA GLU A 548 -0.71 15.64 7.23
C GLU A 548 -1.02 16.67 8.34
N ARG A 549 -2.29 17.10 8.48
CA ARG A 549 -2.72 18.04 9.52
C ARG A 549 -2.53 17.50 10.94
N TRP A 550 -2.74 16.20 11.15
CA TRP A 550 -2.69 15.56 12.47
C TRP A 550 -1.36 14.88 12.75
N ARG A 551 -0.41 14.96 11.85
CA ARG A 551 0.91 14.36 12.03
C ARG A 551 1.60 14.92 13.28
N PRO A 552 2.16 14.06 14.17
CA PRO A 552 2.89 14.52 15.35
C PRO A 552 4.11 15.35 14.95
N SER A 553 4.33 16.49 15.64
CA SER A 553 5.52 17.32 15.46
C SER A 553 6.75 16.50 15.90
N GLY A 554 7.74 16.33 15.02
CA GLY A 554 8.95 15.53 15.29
C GLY A 554 8.86 14.03 14.91
N ALA A 555 7.73 13.56 14.42
CA ALA A 555 7.69 12.23 13.82
C ALA A 555 8.63 12.18 12.60
N PRO A 556 9.49 11.15 12.46
CA PRO A 556 10.29 10.96 11.27
C PRO A 556 9.40 11.03 10.03
N SER A 557 9.93 11.58 8.93
CA SER A 557 9.22 11.58 7.63
C SER A 557 8.92 10.18 7.08
N GLU A 558 9.27 9.16 7.84
CA GLU A 558 9.26 7.74 7.50
C GLU A 558 8.07 7.01 8.14
N VAL A 559 6.83 7.45 7.86
CA VAL A 559 5.64 6.65 8.25
C VAL A 559 5.35 5.55 7.20
N PHE A 560 6.20 5.40 6.18
CA PHE A 560 6.13 4.32 5.19
C PHE A 560 7.49 3.67 5.01
#